data_56287c5f9124435a6846b831375bd89e
#
_entry.id   56287c5f9124435a6846b831375bd89e
#
_cell.length_a   1.000
_cell.length_b   1.000
_cell.length_c   1.000
_cell.angle_alpha   90.00
_cell.angle_beta   90.00
_cell.angle_gamma   90.00
#
_symmetry.space_group_name_H-M   'P 1'
#
loop_
_entity.id
_entity.type
_entity.pdbx_description
1 polymer ?
#
loop_
_entity_poly.entity_id
_entity_poly.type
_entity_poly.pdbx_seq_one_letter_code
_entity_poly.pdbx_strand_id
1 'polypeptide(L)'
;MSYIFDIKTNGIVHGRFCLNLIFNRRNKMKSTEYSLGFATGFIAVVVATVIIALIIKKITGKKAEYDERQLAIRGKAYKVGCLTYAILLAASVILHSNFELAVIPFYLEQTLILLAGLGTFICFAIWNDAYFCVNQKKKQWTLAILLASAANFAIFFNTRENWFTPEGIMNSSWNNLFVSVFTLIIALNVCLKMLADKRLEKEEA
;
A
#
# COMPACT_ATOMS: atom_id res chain seq x y z
N MET A 1 27.50 -50.46 37.05
CA MET A 1 26.63 -50.43 35.84
C MET A 1 25.96 -49.10 35.63
N SER A 2 26.30 -48.06 36.39
CA SER A 2 25.64 -46.75 36.38
C SER A 2 26.33 -45.66 35.54
N TYR A 3 27.58 -45.80 35.16
CA TYR A 3 28.36 -44.76 34.47
C TYR A 3 28.23 -44.73 32.93
N ILE A 4 27.66 -45.78 32.32
CA ILE A 4 27.54 -45.84 30.83
C ILE A 4 26.27 -45.13 30.33
N PHE A 5 25.27 -44.91 31.19
CA PHE A 5 24.01 -44.25 30.78
C PHE A 5 24.11 -42.73 30.72
N ASP A 6 25.02 -42.11 31.47
CA ASP A 6 25.15 -40.64 31.55
C ASP A 6 25.88 -40.01 30.33
N ILE A 7 26.77 -40.77 29.70
CA ILE A 7 27.52 -40.27 28.52
C ILE A 7 26.62 -40.18 27.27
N LYS A 8 25.64 -41.10 27.15
CA LYS A 8 24.72 -41.11 25.97
C LYS A 8 23.67 -40.01 26.01
N THR A 9 23.19 -39.63 27.19
CA THR A 9 22.22 -38.55 27.36
C THR A 9 22.85 -37.18 27.17
N ASN A 10 24.03 -36.93 27.65
CA ASN A 10 24.75 -35.65 27.46
C ASN A 10 25.15 -35.39 26.00
N GLY A 11 25.50 -36.41 25.23
CA GLY A 11 25.78 -36.28 23.80
C GLY A 11 24.57 -35.92 22.96
N ILE A 12 23.41 -36.47 23.31
CA ILE A 12 22.13 -36.17 22.59
C ILE A 12 21.63 -34.76 22.91
N VAL A 13 21.79 -34.28 24.14
CA VAL A 13 21.41 -32.94 24.56
C VAL A 13 22.31 -31.89 23.90
N HIS A 14 23.62 -32.11 23.86
CA HIS A 14 24.59 -31.23 23.18
C HIS A 14 24.33 -31.18 21.66
N GLY A 15 24.05 -32.31 21.02
CA GLY A 15 23.76 -32.38 19.60
C GLY A 15 22.48 -31.60 19.23
N ARG A 16 21.42 -31.69 20.03
CA ARG A 16 20.17 -30.93 19.83
C ARG A 16 20.37 -29.44 20.06
N PHE A 17 21.17 -29.06 21.06
CA PHE A 17 21.48 -27.66 21.34
C PHE A 17 22.31 -27.02 20.20
N CYS A 18 23.32 -27.70 19.68
CA CYS A 18 24.10 -27.24 18.53
C CYS A 18 23.26 -27.16 17.25
N LEU A 19 22.40 -28.15 17.00
CA LEU A 19 21.47 -28.11 15.84
C LEU A 19 20.48 -26.94 15.93
N ASN A 20 19.92 -26.67 17.10
CA ASN A 20 19.03 -25.52 17.31
C ASN A 20 19.75 -24.18 17.13
N LEU A 21 20.99 -24.05 17.59
CA LEU A 21 21.79 -22.84 17.36
C LEU A 21 22.12 -22.63 15.90
N ILE A 22 22.49 -23.67 15.15
CA ILE A 22 22.78 -23.61 13.72
C ILE A 22 21.51 -23.28 12.93
N PHE A 23 20.38 -23.90 13.28
CA PHE A 23 19.09 -23.65 12.64
C PHE A 23 18.61 -22.22 12.89
N ASN A 24 18.72 -21.73 14.13
CA ASN A 24 18.34 -20.38 14.50
C ASN A 24 19.25 -19.32 13.84
N ARG A 25 20.56 -19.58 13.74
CA ARG A 25 21.51 -18.73 13.01
C ARG A 25 21.21 -18.68 11.52
N ARG A 26 20.86 -19.82 10.90
CA ARG A 26 20.48 -19.89 9.47
C ARG A 26 19.19 -19.14 9.17
N ASN A 27 18.18 -19.24 10.02
CA ASN A 27 16.93 -18.50 9.89
C ASN A 27 17.13 -16.99 10.08
N LYS A 28 17.99 -16.59 11.02
CA LYS A 28 18.34 -15.18 11.23
C LYS A 28 19.10 -14.58 10.05
N MET A 29 20.04 -15.32 9.42
CA MET A 29 20.72 -14.88 8.21
C MET A 29 19.73 -14.71 7.03
N LYS A 30 18.87 -15.70 6.79
CA LYS A 30 17.85 -15.60 5.73
C LYS A 30 16.92 -14.41 5.93
N SER A 31 16.49 -14.10 7.15
CA SER A 31 15.65 -12.93 7.44
C SER A 31 16.40 -11.62 7.20
N THR A 32 17.69 -11.56 7.48
CA THR A 32 18.51 -10.36 7.24
C THR A 32 18.77 -10.13 5.75
N GLU A 33 19.09 -11.19 4.99
CA GLU A 33 19.25 -11.10 3.53
C GLU A 33 17.95 -10.69 2.84
N TYR A 34 16.82 -11.23 3.28
CA TYR A 34 15.51 -10.88 2.75
C TYR A 34 15.16 -9.42 3.05
N SER A 35 15.40 -8.94 4.26
CA SER A 35 15.14 -7.55 4.64
C SER A 35 16.05 -6.56 3.91
N LEU A 36 17.31 -6.94 3.65
CA LEU A 36 18.25 -6.13 2.87
C LEU A 36 17.83 -6.09 1.39
N GLY A 37 17.41 -7.21 0.81
CA GLY A 37 16.91 -7.30 -0.55
C GLY A 37 15.63 -6.46 -0.74
N PHE A 38 14.73 -6.51 0.24
CA PHE A 38 13.52 -5.68 0.23
C PHE A 38 13.85 -4.19 0.32
N ALA A 39 14.72 -3.79 1.24
CA ALA A 39 15.12 -2.39 1.40
C ALA A 39 15.82 -1.83 0.15
N THR A 40 16.74 -2.60 -0.44
CA THR A 40 17.40 -2.21 -1.71
C THR A 40 16.41 -2.14 -2.87
N GLY A 41 15.50 -3.09 -3.00
CA GLY A 41 14.45 -3.07 -4.01
C GLY A 41 13.52 -1.87 -3.86
N PHE A 42 13.11 -1.55 -2.63
CA PHE A 42 12.29 -0.38 -2.33
C PHE A 42 12.99 0.93 -2.72
N ILE A 43 14.26 1.11 -2.30
CA ILE A 43 15.05 2.29 -2.66
C ILE A 43 15.20 2.40 -4.19
N ALA A 44 15.48 1.30 -4.88
CA ALA A 44 15.60 1.28 -6.33
C ALA A 44 14.30 1.75 -7.03
N VAL A 45 13.14 1.28 -6.57
CA VAL A 45 11.83 1.70 -7.09
C VAL A 45 11.58 3.19 -6.85
N VAL A 46 11.87 3.69 -5.64
CA VAL A 46 11.72 5.12 -5.32
C VAL A 46 12.63 5.97 -6.24
N VAL A 47 13.89 5.60 -6.38
CA VAL A 47 14.84 6.31 -7.25
C VAL A 47 14.37 6.27 -8.71
N ALA A 48 13.95 5.11 -9.22
CA ALA A 48 13.43 4.97 -10.58
C ALA A 48 12.19 5.87 -10.79
N THR A 49 11.28 5.90 -9.84
CA THR A 49 10.06 6.74 -9.89
C THR A 49 10.42 8.22 -9.95
N VAL A 50 11.38 8.68 -9.15
CA VAL A 50 11.85 10.07 -9.18
C VAL A 50 12.50 10.40 -10.53
N ILE A 51 13.36 9.51 -11.05
CA ILE A 51 14.01 9.69 -12.35
C ILE A 51 12.96 9.78 -13.46
N ILE A 52 11.99 8.87 -13.50
CA ILE A 52 10.90 8.88 -14.48
C ILE A 52 10.10 10.19 -14.38
N ALA A 53 9.77 10.65 -13.17
CA ALA A 53 9.05 11.90 -12.96
C ALA A 53 9.84 13.12 -13.49
N LEU A 54 11.16 13.16 -13.28
CA LEU A 54 12.04 14.21 -13.79
C LEU A 54 12.15 14.17 -15.33
N ILE A 55 12.23 12.98 -15.91
CA ILE A 55 12.25 12.77 -17.37
C ILE A 55 10.93 13.25 -17.99
N ILE A 56 9.79 12.83 -17.42
CA ILE A 56 8.47 13.27 -17.88
C ILE A 56 8.35 14.80 -17.81
N LYS A 57 8.77 15.40 -16.68
CA LYS A 57 8.79 16.86 -16.52
C LYS A 57 9.63 17.56 -17.59
N LYS A 58 10.79 17.00 -17.96
CA LYS A 58 11.69 17.54 -18.98
C LYS A 58 11.12 17.40 -20.39
N ILE A 59 10.51 16.23 -20.71
CA ILE A 59 9.96 15.95 -22.06
C ILE A 59 8.66 16.71 -22.30
N THR A 60 7.79 16.78 -21.29
CA THR A 60 6.44 17.37 -21.46
C THR A 60 6.48 18.89 -21.47
N GLY A 61 7.52 19.54 -20.93
CA GLY A 61 7.70 20.99 -20.91
C GLY A 61 6.57 21.80 -20.23
N LYS A 62 5.45 21.15 -19.98
CA LYS A 62 4.24 21.75 -19.39
C LYS A 62 4.30 21.61 -17.88
N LYS A 63 4.48 22.72 -17.18
CA LYS A 63 4.21 22.76 -15.74
C LYS A 63 2.74 22.38 -15.52
N ALA A 64 2.47 21.50 -14.56
CA ALA A 64 1.11 21.30 -14.08
C ALA A 64 0.61 22.65 -13.51
N GLU A 65 -0.23 23.34 -14.27
CA GLU A 65 -0.80 24.62 -13.85
C GLU A 65 -2.03 24.37 -13.00
N TYR A 66 -1.90 24.69 -11.73
CA TYR A 66 -3.02 24.79 -10.80
C TYR A 66 -3.30 26.27 -10.55
N ASP A 67 -4.56 26.66 -10.56
CA ASP A 67 -4.94 27.99 -10.15
C ASP A 67 -4.83 28.18 -8.63
N GLU A 68 -4.87 29.41 -8.15
CA GLU A 68 -4.74 29.74 -6.73
C GLU A 68 -5.83 29.08 -5.87
N ARG A 69 -7.07 29.00 -6.40
CA ARG A 69 -8.19 28.33 -5.77
C ARG A 69 -7.90 26.82 -5.61
N GLN A 70 -7.42 26.18 -6.67
CA GLN A 70 -7.06 24.76 -6.65
C GLN A 70 -5.94 24.48 -5.63
N LEU A 71 -4.93 25.36 -5.55
CA LEU A 71 -3.85 25.24 -4.56
C LEU A 71 -4.39 25.34 -3.12
N ALA A 72 -5.28 26.31 -2.84
CA ALA A 72 -5.89 26.46 -1.54
C ALA A 72 -6.75 25.24 -1.15
N ILE A 73 -7.52 24.68 -2.09
CA ILE A 73 -8.34 23.48 -1.89
C ILE A 73 -7.45 22.27 -1.65
N ARG A 74 -6.36 22.10 -2.40
CA ARG A 74 -5.38 21.02 -2.18
C ARG A 74 -4.76 21.09 -0.79
N GLY A 75 -4.45 22.31 -0.30
CA GLY A 75 -4.00 22.50 1.07
C GLY A 75 -5.01 22.00 2.11
N LYS A 76 -6.30 22.24 1.90
CA LYS A 76 -7.37 21.70 2.76
C LYS A 76 -7.48 20.18 2.62
N ALA A 77 -7.42 19.64 1.39
CA ALA A 77 -7.45 18.20 1.12
C ALA A 77 -6.30 17.47 1.84
N TYR A 78 -5.08 18.00 1.81
CA TYR A 78 -3.95 17.45 2.55
C TYR A 78 -4.21 17.41 4.06
N LYS A 79 -4.77 18.46 4.63
CA LYS A 79 -5.14 18.48 6.07
C LYS A 79 -6.14 17.38 6.40
N VAL A 80 -7.19 17.21 5.59
CA VAL A 80 -8.20 16.16 5.80
C VAL A 80 -7.57 14.77 5.67
N GLY A 81 -6.78 14.52 4.63
CA GLY A 81 -6.08 13.24 4.43
C GLY A 81 -5.11 12.90 5.56
N CYS A 82 -4.29 13.86 6.00
CA CYS A 82 -3.38 13.68 7.13
C CYS A 82 -4.13 13.41 8.43
N LEU A 83 -5.22 14.14 8.69
CA LEU A 83 -6.04 13.94 9.89
C LEU A 83 -6.68 12.55 9.89
N THR A 84 -7.25 12.13 8.76
CA THR A 84 -7.81 10.77 8.62
C THR A 84 -6.76 9.70 8.86
N TYR A 85 -5.57 9.85 8.26
CA TYR A 85 -4.46 8.93 8.48
C TYR A 85 -4.06 8.86 9.96
N ALA A 86 -3.91 10.02 10.64
CA ALA A 86 -3.53 10.08 12.04
C ALA A 86 -4.58 9.45 12.97
N ILE A 87 -5.87 9.69 12.72
CA ILE A 87 -6.96 9.10 13.50
C ILE A 87 -6.98 7.57 13.32
N LEU A 88 -6.88 7.07 12.09
CA LEU A 88 -6.86 5.64 11.82
C LEU A 88 -5.63 4.96 12.40
N LEU A 89 -4.47 5.62 12.35
CA LEU A 89 -3.25 5.11 12.96
C LEU A 89 -3.39 5.01 14.49
N ALA A 90 -3.94 6.04 15.13
CA ALA A 90 -4.20 6.02 16.57
C ALA A 90 -5.21 4.91 16.94
N ALA A 91 -6.27 4.76 16.15
CA ALA A 91 -7.25 3.68 16.33
C ALA A 91 -6.60 2.29 16.19
N SER A 92 -5.73 2.09 15.20
CA SER A 92 -4.97 0.86 15.01
C SER A 92 -4.11 0.51 16.23
N VAL A 93 -3.39 1.49 16.79
CA VAL A 93 -2.59 1.28 18.01
C VAL A 93 -3.48 0.84 19.19
N ILE A 94 -4.64 1.47 19.38
CA ILE A 94 -5.58 1.11 20.44
C ILE A 94 -6.14 -0.30 20.23
N LEU A 95 -6.49 -0.66 18.99
CA LEU A 95 -7.00 -1.99 18.65
C LEU A 95 -5.96 -3.07 18.93
N HIS A 96 -4.72 -2.88 18.50
CA HIS A 96 -3.63 -3.83 18.76
C HIS A 96 -3.27 -3.96 20.24
N SER A 97 -3.47 -2.90 21.04
CA SER A 97 -3.21 -2.95 22.47
C SER A 97 -4.25 -3.79 23.24
N ASN A 98 -5.46 -3.93 22.70
CA ASN A 98 -6.59 -4.57 23.39
C ASN A 98 -7.05 -5.88 22.73
N PHE A 99 -6.74 -6.11 21.47
CA PHE A 99 -7.20 -7.26 20.71
C PHE A 99 -6.06 -7.89 19.91
N GLU A 100 -5.93 -9.21 19.97
CA GLU A 100 -5.04 -9.97 19.10
C GLU A 100 -5.70 -10.13 17.72
N LEU A 101 -5.42 -9.22 16.79
CA LEU A 101 -5.88 -9.31 15.40
C LEU A 101 -4.99 -10.29 14.62
N ALA A 102 -5.23 -11.60 14.82
CA ALA A 102 -4.38 -12.65 14.27
C ALA A 102 -4.49 -12.83 12.74
N VAL A 103 -5.59 -12.40 12.10
CA VAL A 103 -5.88 -12.69 10.69
C VAL A 103 -5.22 -11.69 9.72
N ILE A 104 -5.13 -10.42 10.12
CA ILE A 104 -4.57 -9.34 9.28
C ILE A 104 -3.18 -8.99 9.80
N PRO A 105 -2.12 -9.25 9.02
CA PRO A 105 -0.77 -8.84 9.39
C PRO A 105 -0.67 -7.32 9.49
N PHE A 106 0.14 -6.85 10.42
CA PHE A 106 0.36 -5.42 10.69
C PHE A 106 0.68 -4.60 9.41
N TYR A 107 1.49 -5.12 8.51
CA TYR A 107 1.84 -4.41 7.26
C TYR A 107 0.64 -4.20 6.32
N LEU A 108 -0.31 -5.15 6.26
CA LEU A 108 -1.53 -5.01 5.47
C LEU A 108 -2.46 -3.95 6.07
N GLU A 109 -2.59 -3.94 7.38
CA GLU A 109 -3.36 -2.93 8.11
C GLU A 109 -2.78 -1.53 7.88
N GLN A 110 -1.45 -1.36 7.98
CA GLN A 110 -0.80 -0.08 7.70
C GLN A 110 -1.01 0.37 6.25
N THR A 111 -1.03 -0.57 5.31
CA THR A 111 -1.37 -0.27 3.91
C THR A 111 -2.80 0.25 3.77
N LEU A 112 -3.78 -0.38 4.43
CA LEU A 112 -5.17 0.08 4.41
C LEU A 112 -5.32 1.48 5.00
N ILE A 113 -4.67 1.75 6.13
CA ILE A 113 -4.68 3.06 6.78
C ILE A 113 -4.08 4.14 5.86
N LEU A 114 -2.95 3.83 5.20
CA LEU A 114 -2.33 4.73 4.24
C LEU A 114 -3.25 5.02 3.05
N LEU A 115 -3.85 3.98 2.47
CA LEU A 115 -4.78 4.10 1.35
C LEU A 115 -6.04 4.90 1.74
N ALA A 116 -6.55 4.73 2.96
CA ALA A 116 -7.68 5.51 3.46
C ALA A 116 -7.34 6.99 3.58
N GLY A 117 -6.19 7.35 4.15
CA GLY A 117 -5.73 8.74 4.21
C GLY A 117 -5.53 9.37 2.83
N LEU A 118 -4.89 8.65 1.90
CA LEU A 118 -4.74 9.09 0.51
C LEU A 118 -6.09 9.19 -0.20
N GLY A 119 -7.00 8.25 0.05
CA GLY A 119 -8.34 8.22 -0.54
C GLY A 119 -9.16 9.44 -0.15
N THR A 120 -9.17 9.81 1.12
CA THR A 120 -9.88 11.00 1.59
C THR A 120 -9.31 12.28 0.98
N PHE A 121 -7.97 12.41 0.88
CA PHE A 121 -7.33 13.50 0.17
C PHE A 121 -7.79 13.58 -1.30
N ILE A 122 -7.71 12.47 -2.03
CA ILE A 122 -8.03 12.41 -3.46
C ILE A 122 -9.51 12.68 -3.70
N CYS A 123 -10.42 12.03 -2.94
CA CYS A 123 -11.86 12.25 -3.07
C CYS A 123 -12.23 13.70 -2.79
N PHE A 124 -11.69 14.29 -1.72
CA PHE A 124 -11.91 15.70 -1.43
C PHE A 124 -11.45 16.62 -2.57
N ALA A 125 -10.27 16.34 -3.13
CA ALA A 125 -9.72 17.12 -4.25
C ALA A 125 -10.54 16.95 -5.54
N ILE A 126 -11.08 15.75 -5.84
CA ILE A 126 -11.94 15.49 -7.00
C ILE A 126 -13.24 16.30 -6.91
N TRP A 127 -13.94 16.23 -5.79
CA TRP A 127 -15.22 16.88 -5.62
C TRP A 127 -15.14 18.42 -5.60
N ASN A 128 -13.95 18.96 -5.28
CA ASN A 128 -13.70 20.41 -5.29
C ASN A 128 -12.88 20.88 -6.51
N ASP A 129 -12.81 20.09 -7.59
CA ASP A 129 -12.13 20.41 -8.86
C ASP A 129 -10.64 20.75 -8.74
N ALA A 130 -9.97 20.23 -7.70
CA ALA A 130 -8.57 20.48 -7.42
C ALA A 130 -7.65 19.25 -7.64
N TYR A 131 -8.20 18.12 -8.10
CA TYR A 131 -7.41 16.90 -8.35
C TYR A 131 -6.65 17.00 -9.67
N PHE A 132 -7.32 17.36 -10.75
CA PHE A 132 -6.72 17.53 -12.07
C PHE A 132 -6.25 18.97 -12.29
N CYS A 133 -5.05 19.13 -12.84
CA CYS A 133 -4.61 20.45 -13.28
C CYS A 133 -5.36 20.90 -14.53
N VAL A 134 -5.35 22.20 -14.80
CA VAL A 134 -6.12 22.85 -15.89
C VAL A 134 -5.85 22.18 -17.27
N ASN A 135 -4.62 21.70 -17.50
CA ASN A 135 -4.19 21.15 -18.78
C ASN A 135 -4.31 19.62 -18.89
N GLN A 136 -4.88 18.94 -17.89
CA GLN A 136 -4.97 17.47 -17.88
C GLN A 136 -6.27 16.96 -18.53
N LYS A 137 -6.12 15.92 -19.36
CA LYS A 137 -7.26 15.24 -19.98
C LYS A 137 -7.87 14.23 -18.98
N LYS A 138 -8.89 14.66 -18.24
CA LYS A 138 -9.58 13.86 -17.20
C LYS A 138 -9.89 12.42 -17.67
N LYS A 139 -10.42 12.23 -18.89
CA LYS A 139 -10.79 10.91 -19.43
C LYS A 139 -9.59 9.96 -19.57
N GLN A 140 -8.43 10.46 -20.06
CA GLN A 140 -7.24 9.64 -20.26
C GLN A 140 -6.64 9.17 -18.92
N TRP A 141 -6.63 10.06 -17.92
CA TRP A 141 -6.18 9.71 -16.58
C TRP A 141 -7.12 8.72 -15.90
N THR A 142 -8.43 8.88 -16.05
CA THR A 142 -9.41 7.91 -15.53
C THR A 142 -9.22 6.53 -16.14
N LEU A 143 -8.99 6.46 -17.46
CA LEU A 143 -8.69 5.18 -18.13
C LEU A 143 -7.40 4.55 -17.59
N ALA A 144 -6.35 5.33 -17.39
CA ALA A 144 -5.09 4.82 -16.84
C ALA A 144 -5.27 4.25 -15.41
N ILE A 145 -6.07 4.93 -14.57
CA ILE A 145 -6.41 4.46 -13.22
C ILE A 145 -7.20 3.15 -13.27
N LEU A 146 -8.17 3.03 -14.19
CA LEU A 146 -8.94 1.81 -14.39
C LEU A 146 -8.07 0.64 -14.86
N LEU A 147 -7.14 0.88 -15.78
CA LEU A 147 -6.19 -0.14 -16.23
C LEU A 147 -5.27 -0.58 -15.08
N ALA A 148 -4.81 0.35 -14.25
CA ALA A 148 -4.01 0.02 -13.06
C ALA A 148 -4.83 -0.82 -12.05
N SER A 149 -6.12 -0.50 -11.87
CA SER A 149 -7.02 -1.30 -11.03
C SER A 149 -7.16 -2.73 -11.56
N ALA A 150 -7.45 -2.88 -12.85
CA ALA A 150 -7.60 -4.18 -13.49
C ALA A 150 -6.31 -5.02 -13.41
N ALA A 151 -5.15 -4.40 -13.61
CA ALA A 151 -3.85 -5.08 -13.51
C ALA A 151 -3.60 -5.61 -12.10
N ASN A 152 -3.82 -4.79 -11.06
CA ASN A 152 -3.66 -5.22 -9.68
C ASN A 152 -4.66 -6.33 -9.31
N PHE A 153 -5.90 -6.24 -9.79
CA PHE A 153 -6.89 -7.29 -9.58
C PHE A 153 -6.48 -8.60 -10.25
N ALA A 154 -5.96 -8.55 -11.48
CA ALA A 154 -5.47 -9.72 -12.19
C ALA A 154 -4.29 -10.38 -11.45
N ILE A 155 -3.34 -9.59 -10.92
CA ILE A 155 -2.23 -10.12 -10.11
C ILE A 155 -2.78 -10.80 -8.84
N PHE A 156 -3.70 -10.16 -8.13
CA PHE A 156 -4.33 -10.76 -6.95
C PHE A 156 -5.00 -12.11 -7.31
N PHE A 157 -5.75 -12.16 -8.38
CA PHE A 157 -6.46 -13.37 -8.80
C PHE A 157 -5.51 -14.50 -9.22
N ASN A 158 -4.41 -14.16 -9.90
CA ASN A 158 -3.40 -15.14 -10.31
C ASN A 158 -2.64 -15.73 -9.12
N THR A 159 -2.60 -15.03 -7.99
CA THR A 159 -1.92 -15.48 -6.76
C THR A 159 -2.86 -16.17 -5.77
N ARG A 160 -4.05 -16.62 -6.22
CA ARG A 160 -5.13 -17.18 -5.36
C ARG A 160 -4.69 -18.34 -4.47
N GLU A 161 -3.74 -19.15 -4.91
CA GLU A 161 -3.23 -20.29 -4.15
C GLU A 161 -2.45 -19.85 -2.90
N ASN A 162 -1.99 -18.59 -2.88
CA ASN A 162 -1.19 -17.99 -1.81
C ASN A 162 -1.92 -16.85 -1.07
N TRP A 163 -3.26 -16.82 -1.07
CA TRP A 163 -4.00 -15.76 -0.38
C TRP A 163 -3.84 -15.81 1.14
N PHE A 164 -3.71 -17.02 1.68
CA PHE A 164 -3.54 -17.26 3.10
C PHE A 164 -2.30 -18.12 3.35
N THR A 165 -1.65 -17.89 4.49
CA THR A 165 -0.62 -18.78 4.98
C THR A 165 -1.25 -20.08 5.51
N PRO A 166 -0.47 -21.15 5.76
CA PRO A 166 -0.98 -22.36 6.40
C PRO A 166 -1.67 -22.13 7.74
N GLU A 167 -1.32 -21.05 8.44
CA GLU A 167 -1.91 -20.63 9.71
C GLU A 167 -3.20 -19.79 9.54
N GLY A 168 -3.67 -19.60 8.30
CA GLY A 168 -4.88 -18.80 8.01
C GLY A 168 -4.71 -17.29 8.03
N ILE A 169 -3.45 -16.81 8.01
CA ILE A 169 -3.11 -15.38 8.01
C ILE A 169 -3.08 -14.86 6.56
N MET A 170 -3.60 -13.66 6.32
CA MET A 170 -3.54 -13.01 5.01
C MET A 170 -2.11 -12.82 4.53
N ASN A 171 -1.82 -13.17 3.27
CA ASN A 171 -0.51 -12.99 2.66
C ASN A 171 -0.40 -11.63 1.96
N SER A 172 0.82 -11.26 1.52
CA SER A 172 1.13 -10.01 0.80
C SER A 172 0.32 -9.80 -0.49
N SER A 173 -0.22 -10.87 -1.09
CA SER A 173 -1.10 -10.81 -2.26
C SER A 173 -2.32 -9.88 -2.05
N TRP A 174 -2.81 -9.74 -0.82
CA TRP A 174 -3.92 -8.86 -0.47
C TRP A 174 -3.63 -7.38 -0.72
N ASN A 175 -2.35 -6.96 -0.72
CA ASN A 175 -1.99 -5.61 -1.10
C ASN A 175 -2.48 -5.24 -2.51
N ASN A 176 -2.39 -6.19 -3.46
CA ASN A 176 -2.87 -5.97 -4.83
C ASN A 176 -4.38 -5.77 -4.88
N LEU A 177 -5.16 -6.51 -4.06
CA LEU A 177 -6.59 -6.30 -3.95
C LEU A 177 -6.89 -4.92 -3.36
N PHE A 178 -6.22 -4.52 -2.28
CA PHE A 178 -6.44 -3.22 -1.64
C PHE A 178 -6.13 -2.06 -2.59
N VAL A 179 -5.02 -2.13 -3.32
CA VAL A 179 -4.66 -1.14 -4.34
C VAL A 179 -5.66 -1.14 -5.51
N SER A 180 -6.13 -2.32 -5.95
CA SER A 180 -7.15 -2.42 -6.99
C SER A 180 -8.47 -1.76 -6.57
N VAL A 181 -8.99 -2.10 -5.39
CA VAL A 181 -10.22 -1.49 -4.85
C VAL A 181 -10.05 0.01 -4.66
N PHE A 182 -8.93 0.45 -4.12
CA PHE A 182 -8.61 1.86 -3.93
C PHE A 182 -8.62 2.65 -5.26
N THR A 183 -7.92 2.15 -6.27
CA THR A 183 -7.87 2.80 -7.59
C THR A 183 -9.22 2.76 -8.29
N LEU A 184 -10.01 1.70 -8.10
CA LEU A 184 -11.38 1.61 -8.60
C LEU A 184 -12.29 2.68 -7.95
N ILE A 185 -12.20 2.86 -6.63
CA ILE A 185 -12.95 3.92 -5.91
C ILE A 185 -12.60 5.29 -6.47
N ILE A 186 -11.32 5.57 -6.72
CA ILE A 186 -10.89 6.85 -7.32
C ILE A 186 -11.50 7.02 -8.71
N ALA A 187 -11.42 6.01 -9.58
CA ALA A 187 -11.98 6.07 -10.92
C ALA A 187 -13.50 6.32 -10.89
N LEU A 188 -14.23 5.64 -10.01
CA LEU A 188 -15.66 5.83 -9.80
C LEU A 188 -15.98 7.26 -9.34
N ASN A 189 -15.23 7.82 -8.39
CA ASN A 189 -15.41 9.21 -7.94
C ASN A 189 -15.20 10.20 -9.09
N VAL A 190 -14.18 10.00 -9.93
CA VAL A 190 -13.97 10.85 -11.11
C VAL A 190 -15.13 10.74 -12.09
N CYS A 191 -15.61 9.52 -12.37
CA CYS A 191 -16.76 9.31 -13.26
C CYS A 191 -18.04 9.98 -12.71
N LEU A 192 -18.32 9.82 -11.41
CA LEU A 192 -19.48 10.43 -10.76
C LEU A 192 -19.40 11.96 -10.82
N LYS A 193 -18.23 12.54 -10.53
CA LYS A 193 -18.03 13.99 -10.64
C LYS A 193 -18.26 14.48 -12.08
N MET A 194 -17.71 13.77 -13.08
CA MET A 194 -17.93 14.13 -14.50
C MET A 194 -19.42 14.06 -14.92
N LEU A 195 -20.17 13.12 -14.33
CA LEU A 195 -21.63 13.02 -14.59
C LEU A 195 -22.39 14.15 -13.89
N ALA A 196 -21.99 14.50 -12.66
CA ALA A 196 -22.59 15.62 -11.94
C ALA A 196 -22.37 16.95 -12.67
N ASP A 197 -21.14 17.22 -13.12
CA ASP A 197 -20.80 18.43 -13.86
C ASP A 197 -21.66 18.55 -15.14
N LYS A 198 -21.83 17.46 -15.90
CA LYS A 198 -22.67 17.45 -17.11
C LYS A 198 -24.15 17.69 -16.85
N ARG A 199 -24.65 17.32 -15.66
CA ARG A 199 -26.06 17.61 -15.30
C ARG A 199 -26.26 19.08 -15.03
N LEU A 200 -25.34 19.70 -14.28
CA LEU A 200 -25.38 21.14 -13.99
C LEU A 200 -25.29 21.97 -15.27
N GLU A 201 -24.41 21.64 -16.21
CA GLU A 201 -24.31 22.30 -17.52
C GLU A 201 -25.61 22.25 -18.33
N LYS A 202 -26.42 21.18 -18.17
CA LYS A 202 -27.72 21.04 -18.87
C LYS A 202 -28.84 21.80 -18.19
N GLU A 203 -28.76 22.06 -16.90
CA GLU A 203 -29.74 22.81 -16.13
C GLU A 203 -29.58 24.33 -16.32
N GLU A 204 -28.34 24.76 -16.66
CA GLU A 204 -28.02 26.18 -16.92
C GLU A 204 -28.20 26.60 -18.38
N ALA A 205 -28.39 25.66 -19.32
CA ALA A 205 -28.58 25.91 -20.76
C ALA A 205 -30.03 25.91 -21.17
#